data_d2d3f2f8de5833595213fc851bd9e6ee
#
_entry.id   d2d3f2f8de5833595213fc851bd9e6ee
#
_cell.length_a   1.000
_cell.length_b   1.000
_cell.length_c   1.000
_cell.angle_alpha   90.00
_cell.angle_beta   90.00
_cell.angle_gamma   90.00
#
_symmetry.space_group_name_H-M   'P 1'
#
loop_
_entity.id
_entity.type
_entity.pdbx_description
1 polymer ?
#
loop_
_entity_poly.entity_id
_entity_poly.type
_entity_poly.pdbx_seq_one_letter_code
_entity_poly.pdbx_strand_id
1 'polypeptide(L)'
;MVIVKPKEQSTKYLKPDFVKQNRVRIIKPIEEMVETESEFEGKTSMKVTGRVECQIDGKPVMIWSMNDTSRNSLISLFGPDTKDWKKEIQITVLPVSGHDSILVDEMGTAELNKTKVAVGSGKLS
;
A
#
# COMPACT_ATOMS: atom_id res chain seq x y z
N MET A 1 5.15 -9.55 35.92
CA MET A 1 6.28 -9.31 35.01
C MET A 1 5.85 -8.61 33.77
N VAL A 2 6.61 -7.63 33.41
CA VAL A 2 6.31 -6.89 32.20
C VAL A 2 7.03 -7.55 31.03
N ILE A 3 6.27 -7.85 30.00
CA ILE A 3 6.86 -8.38 28.77
C ILE A 3 7.16 -7.21 27.87
N VAL A 4 8.44 -7.00 27.66
CA VAL A 4 8.88 -5.92 26.80
C VAL A 4 9.01 -6.48 25.40
N LYS A 5 8.24 -5.93 24.49
CA LYS A 5 8.31 -6.38 23.11
C LYS A 5 9.51 -5.76 22.42
N PRO A 6 10.19 -6.52 21.60
CA PRO A 6 11.33 -5.98 20.87
C PRO A 6 10.93 -4.82 19.98
N LYS A 7 11.82 -3.87 19.86
CA LYS A 7 11.57 -2.70 19.03
C LYS A 7 11.36 -3.06 17.58
N GLU A 8 12.02 -4.10 17.17
CA GLU A 8 11.92 -4.52 15.77
C GLU A 8 10.50 -4.96 15.42
N GLN A 9 9.67 -5.22 16.42
CA GLN A 9 8.28 -5.53 16.15
C GLN A 9 7.48 -4.29 15.77
N SER A 10 8.06 -3.12 16.03
CA SER A 10 7.45 -1.87 15.63
C SER A 10 7.79 -1.62 14.17
N THR A 11 6.92 -2.05 13.31
CA THR A 11 7.11 -1.84 11.88
C THR A 11 6.95 -0.36 11.57
N LYS A 12 7.88 0.15 10.77
CA LYS A 12 7.84 1.55 10.41
C LYS A 12 6.78 1.82 9.36
N TYR A 13 6.28 3.04 9.36
CA TYR A 13 5.30 3.44 8.37
C TYR A 13 5.96 3.76 7.05
N LEU A 14 5.28 3.38 5.98
CA LEU A 14 5.69 3.72 4.63
C LEU A 14 5.40 5.20 4.41
N LYS A 15 6.44 5.98 4.17
CA LYS A 15 6.32 7.42 4.00
C LYS A 15 6.83 7.84 2.63
N PRO A 16 6.32 8.98 2.12
CA PRO A 16 6.76 9.44 0.80
C PRO A 16 8.27 9.59 0.67
N ASP A 17 8.92 10.09 1.71
CA ASP A 17 10.37 10.25 1.67
C ASP A 17 11.08 8.92 1.48
N PHE A 18 10.63 7.89 2.19
CA PHE A 18 11.21 6.57 2.06
C PHE A 18 11.02 6.03 0.63
N VAL A 19 9.83 6.22 0.10
CA VAL A 19 9.52 5.77 -1.26
C VAL A 19 10.43 6.46 -2.27
N LYS A 20 10.62 7.76 -2.12
CA LYS A 20 11.46 8.52 -3.05
C LYS A 20 12.92 8.14 -2.92
N GLN A 21 13.42 8.06 -1.70
CA GLN A 21 14.84 7.78 -1.47
C GLN A 21 15.23 6.37 -1.90
N ASN A 22 14.35 5.42 -1.72
CA ASN A 22 14.66 4.03 -2.01
C ASN A 22 14.04 3.55 -3.31
N ARG A 23 13.40 4.45 -4.03
CA ARG A 23 12.78 4.16 -5.33
C ARG A 23 11.80 3.00 -5.25
N VAL A 24 11.04 2.99 -4.17
CA VAL A 24 10.02 1.96 -4.00
C VAL A 24 8.88 2.29 -4.94
N ARG A 25 8.66 1.44 -5.91
CA ARG A 25 7.60 1.65 -6.89
C ARG A 25 6.47 0.65 -6.78
N ILE A 26 6.78 -0.51 -6.24
CA ILE A 26 5.80 -1.58 -6.15
C ILE A 26 5.80 -2.10 -4.73
N ILE A 27 4.60 -2.29 -4.21
CA ILE A 27 4.41 -2.87 -2.88
C ILE A 27 3.39 -3.99 -3.00
N LYS A 28 3.39 -4.86 -2.02
CA LYS A 28 2.45 -5.97 -2.00
C LYS A 28 1.93 -6.15 -0.57
N PRO A 29 0.63 -6.01 -0.34
CA PRO A 29 0.08 -6.30 0.98
C PRO A 29 0.34 -7.75 1.38
N ILE A 30 0.82 -7.95 2.60
CA ILE A 30 1.11 -9.29 3.08
C ILE A 30 0.08 -9.78 4.09
N GLU A 31 -0.90 -8.95 4.38
CA GLU A 31 -2.00 -9.31 5.26
C GLU A 31 -3.24 -8.57 4.79
N GLU A 32 -4.38 -8.99 5.29
CA GLU A 32 -5.62 -8.30 4.97
C GLU A 32 -5.59 -6.92 5.61
N MET A 33 -5.86 -5.90 4.80
CA MET A 33 -5.88 -4.54 5.29
C MET A 33 -7.14 -4.31 6.11
N VAL A 34 -7.05 -3.47 7.12
CA VAL A 34 -8.17 -3.17 8.00
C VAL A 34 -8.35 -1.68 8.13
N GLU A 35 -9.57 -1.27 8.43
CA GLU A 35 -9.83 0.13 8.70
C GLU A 35 -9.47 0.43 10.14
N THR A 36 -8.73 1.51 10.34
CA THR A 36 -8.34 1.95 11.68
C THR A 36 -8.73 3.40 11.83
N GLU A 37 -9.02 3.77 13.05
CA GLU A 37 -9.38 5.14 13.36
C GLU A 37 -8.12 5.98 13.48
N SER A 38 -8.14 7.13 12.82
CA SER A 38 -7.02 8.05 12.85
C SER A 38 -7.53 9.42 13.25
N GLU A 39 -6.84 10.05 14.18
CA GLU A 39 -7.24 11.38 14.65
C GLU A 39 -6.18 12.39 14.22
N PHE A 40 -6.63 13.48 13.63
CA PHE A 40 -5.75 14.54 13.20
C PHE A 40 -6.44 15.88 13.39
N GLU A 41 -5.82 16.76 14.16
CA GLU A 41 -6.35 18.08 14.44
C GLU A 41 -7.78 18.03 14.99
N GLY A 42 -8.01 17.12 15.90
CA GLY A 42 -9.32 16.98 16.53
C GLY A 42 -10.38 16.30 15.68
N LYS A 43 -10.02 15.91 14.47
CA LYS A 43 -10.95 15.22 13.60
C LYS A 43 -10.58 13.75 13.50
N THR A 44 -11.59 12.91 13.58
CA THR A 44 -11.41 11.48 13.48
C THR A 44 -11.78 11.02 12.08
N SER A 45 -10.94 10.19 11.51
CA SER A 45 -11.21 9.62 10.20
C SER A 45 -10.79 8.16 10.18
N MET A 46 -11.39 7.41 9.27
CA MET A 46 -11.03 6.01 9.10
C MET A 46 -10.05 5.89 7.96
N LYS A 47 -8.98 5.16 8.21
CA LYS A 47 -7.98 4.89 7.19
C LYS A 47 -7.76 3.40 7.08
N VAL A 48 -7.53 2.94 5.86
CA VAL A 48 -7.22 1.54 5.64
C VAL A 48 -5.73 1.36 5.82
N THR A 49 -5.36 0.44 6.68
CA THR A 49 -3.97 0.28 7.11
C THR A 49 -3.60 -1.19 7.13
N GLY A 50 -2.38 -1.49 6.77
CA GLY A 50 -1.88 -2.86 6.83
C GLY A 50 -0.42 -2.90 6.43
N ARG A 51 0.19 -4.06 6.61
CA ARG A 51 1.59 -4.23 6.29
C ARG A 51 1.75 -4.59 4.82
N VAL A 52 2.74 -3.99 4.21
CA VAL A 52 3.07 -4.25 2.81
C VAL A 52 4.54 -4.58 2.69
N GLU A 53 4.86 -5.43 1.74
CA GLU A 53 6.25 -5.74 1.41
C GLU A 53 6.66 -4.85 0.25
N CYS A 54 7.76 -4.12 0.44
CA CYS A 54 8.29 -3.28 -0.63
C CYS A 54 9.08 -4.16 -1.58
N GLN A 55 8.79 -4.09 -2.86
CA GLN A 55 9.41 -4.95 -3.86
C GLN A 55 10.73 -4.35 -4.31
N ILE A 56 11.65 -4.23 -3.37
CA ILE A 56 13.02 -3.75 -3.60
C ILE A 56 13.97 -4.71 -2.88
N ASP A 57 15.25 -4.48 -3.03
CA ASP A 57 16.27 -5.31 -2.39
C ASP A 57 16.02 -5.35 -0.88
N GLY A 58 16.10 -6.54 -0.30
CA GLY A 58 15.84 -6.72 1.12
C GLY A 58 14.38 -6.86 1.47
N LYS A 59 13.51 -6.54 0.55
CA LYS A 59 12.05 -6.66 0.70
C LYS A 59 11.55 -6.23 2.07
N PRO A 60 11.80 -4.98 2.46
CA PRO A 60 11.38 -4.51 3.77
C PRO A 60 9.85 -4.47 3.89
N VAL A 61 9.37 -4.80 5.07
CA VAL A 61 7.95 -4.77 5.37
C VAL A 61 7.65 -3.50 6.14
N MET A 62 6.65 -2.76 5.67
CA MET A 62 6.30 -1.49 6.28
C MET A 62 4.79 -1.37 6.39
N ILE A 63 4.34 -0.50 7.26
CA ILE A 63 2.90 -0.26 7.43
C ILE A 63 2.49 0.86 6.47
N TRP A 64 1.49 0.58 5.67
CA TRP A 64 0.94 1.57 4.76
C TRP A 64 -0.42 2.00 5.27
N SER A 65 -0.52 3.27 5.67
CA SER A 65 -1.77 3.87 6.04
C SER A 65 -2.18 4.76 4.87
N MET A 66 -3.13 4.29 4.08
CA MET A 66 -3.42 4.94 2.81
C MET A 66 -4.40 6.09 2.97
N ASN A 67 -4.26 7.08 2.11
CA ASN A 67 -5.20 8.19 2.07
C ASN A 67 -6.44 7.77 1.28
N ASP A 68 -7.44 8.64 1.26
CA ASP A 68 -8.71 8.32 0.61
C ASP A 68 -8.54 8.10 -0.88
N THR A 69 -7.65 8.85 -1.50
CA THR A 69 -7.40 8.69 -2.94
C THR A 69 -6.89 7.31 -3.26
N SER A 70 -5.91 6.82 -2.50
CA SER A 70 -5.37 5.49 -2.69
C SER A 70 -6.41 4.42 -2.39
N ARG A 71 -7.19 4.63 -1.33
CA ARG A 71 -8.26 3.72 -0.98
C ARG A 71 -9.25 3.57 -2.12
N ASN A 72 -9.68 4.69 -2.69
CA ASN A 72 -10.64 4.68 -3.79
C ASN A 72 -10.04 4.02 -5.02
N SER A 73 -8.76 4.24 -5.28
CA SER A 73 -8.09 3.60 -6.40
C SER A 73 -8.10 2.08 -6.27
N LEU A 74 -7.83 1.57 -5.07
CA LEU A 74 -7.81 0.13 -4.85
C LEU A 74 -9.21 -0.47 -4.94
N ILE A 75 -10.21 0.26 -4.47
CA ILE A 75 -11.60 -0.20 -4.62
C ILE A 75 -11.95 -0.29 -6.10
N SER A 76 -11.53 0.70 -6.87
CA SER A 76 -11.77 0.71 -8.31
C SER A 76 -11.07 -0.45 -9.01
N LEU A 77 -9.86 -0.78 -8.56
CA LEU A 77 -9.06 -1.82 -9.20
C LEU A 77 -9.46 -3.23 -8.78
N PHE A 78 -9.69 -3.43 -7.50
CA PHE A 78 -9.83 -4.77 -6.95
C PHE A 78 -11.16 -5.02 -6.26
N GLY A 79 -11.99 -3.99 -6.11
CA GLY A 79 -13.25 -4.12 -5.41
C GLY A 79 -13.13 -3.70 -3.95
N PRO A 80 -14.26 -3.64 -3.24
CA PRO A 80 -14.27 -3.11 -1.88
C PRO A 80 -13.79 -4.07 -0.79
N ASP A 81 -13.58 -5.34 -1.14
CA ASP A 81 -13.17 -6.34 -0.15
C ASP A 81 -11.64 -6.38 -0.07
N THR A 82 -11.12 -6.03 1.11
CA THR A 82 -9.67 -5.96 1.29
C THR A 82 -8.98 -7.31 1.13
N LYS A 83 -9.71 -8.39 1.20
CA LYS A 83 -9.13 -9.71 0.93
C LYS A 83 -8.59 -9.81 -0.48
N ASP A 84 -9.16 -9.05 -1.39
CA ASP A 84 -8.76 -9.09 -2.80
C ASP A 84 -7.59 -8.15 -3.10
N TRP A 85 -7.09 -7.44 -2.10
CA TRP A 85 -6.06 -6.43 -2.31
C TRP A 85 -4.63 -6.97 -2.16
N LYS A 86 -4.45 -8.27 -1.93
CA LYS A 86 -3.12 -8.85 -1.77
C LYS A 86 -2.47 -9.08 -3.11
N LYS A 87 -2.24 -8.00 -3.83
CA LYS A 87 -1.67 -8.05 -5.16
C LYS A 87 -0.60 -6.98 -5.26
N GLU A 88 0.22 -7.09 -6.27
CA GLU A 88 1.25 -6.07 -6.47
C GLU A 88 0.59 -4.77 -6.87
N ILE A 89 0.97 -3.71 -6.19
CA ILE A 89 0.39 -2.39 -6.37
C ILE A 89 1.52 -1.44 -6.73
N GLN A 90 1.36 -0.76 -7.85
CA GLN A 90 2.34 0.26 -8.23
C GLN A 90 1.95 1.57 -7.58
N ILE A 91 2.91 2.19 -6.91
CA ILE A 91 2.68 3.45 -6.21
C ILE A 91 3.57 4.53 -6.79
N THR A 92 3.17 5.76 -6.55
CA THR A 92 3.93 6.93 -6.94
C THR A 92 3.79 7.97 -5.84
N VAL A 93 4.68 8.96 -5.85
CA VAL A 93 4.63 10.05 -4.89
C VAL A 93 4.39 11.33 -5.65
N LEU A 94 3.30 11.99 -5.30
CA LEU A 94 2.92 13.25 -5.92
C LEU A 94 2.52 14.25 -4.83
N PRO A 95 2.70 15.54 -5.11
CA PRO A 95 2.26 16.56 -4.14
C PRO A 95 0.74 16.66 -4.14
N VAL A 96 0.18 16.60 -2.94
CA VAL A 96 -1.25 16.78 -2.73
C VAL A 96 -1.41 17.81 -1.63
N SER A 97 -2.07 18.91 -1.94
CA SER A 97 -2.28 20.00 -0.98
C SER A 97 -0.98 20.47 -0.33
N GLY A 98 0.09 20.53 -1.14
CA GLY A 98 1.38 21.01 -0.65
C GLY A 98 2.24 19.99 0.07
N HIS A 99 1.78 18.77 0.15
CA HIS A 99 2.53 17.68 0.82
C HIS A 99 2.71 16.52 -0.14
N ASP A 100 3.88 15.91 -0.08
CA ASP A 100 4.10 14.69 -0.85
C ASP A 100 3.22 13.57 -0.29
N SER A 101 2.55 12.85 -1.17
CA SER A 101 1.66 11.78 -0.78
C SER A 101 1.91 10.55 -1.64
N ILE A 102 1.73 9.39 -1.02
CA ILE A 102 1.83 8.12 -1.76
C ILE A 102 0.47 7.86 -2.38
N LEU A 103 0.45 7.69 -3.68
CA LEU A 103 -0.77 7.42 -4.41
C LEU A 103 -0.62 6.14 -5.20
N VAL A 104 -1.74 5.48 -5.46
CA VAL A 104 -1.76 4.28 -6.29
C VAL A 104 -1.77 4.71 -7.75
N ASP A 105 -0.84 4.15 -8.50
CA ASP A 105 -0.82 4.32 -9.95
C ASP A 105 -1.77 3.26 -10.53
N GLU A 106 -3.01 3.68 -10.81
CA GLU A 106 -4.04 2.73 -11.23
C GLU A 106 -3.68 2.03 -12.54
N MET A 107 -3.18 2.77 -13.50
CA MET A 107 -2.82 2.17 -14.79
C MET A 107 -1.66 1.20 -14.63
N GLY A 108 -0.64 1.60 -13.88
CA GLY A 108 0.51 0.73 -13.65
C GLY A 108 0.12 -0.51 -12.88
N THR A 109 -0.73 -0.36 -11.87
CA THR A 109 -1.18 -1.50 -11.08
C THR A 109 -2.01 -2.45 -11.92
N ALA A 110 -2.92 -1.93 -12.72
CA ALA A 110 -3.72 -2.76 -13.60
C ALA A 110 -2.86 -3.52 -14.58
N GLU A 111 -1.83 -2.85 -15.12
CA GLU A 111 -0.93 -3.48 -16.06
C GLU A 111 -0.14 -4.61 -15.43
N LEU A 112 0.33 -4.41 -14.20
CA LEU A 112 1.04 -5.46 -13.48
C LEU A 112 0.20 -6.71 -13.32
N ASN A 113 -1.04 -6.53 -12.91
CA ASN A 113 -1.92 -7.65 -12.65
C ASN A 113 -2.45 -8.27 -13.93
N LYS A 114 -2.66 -7.46 -14.94
CA LYS A 114 -3.08 -7.93 -16.24
C LYS A 114 -2.01 -8.81 -16.86
N THR A 115 -0.75 -8.42 -16.75
CA THR A 115 0.35 -9.20 -17.30
C THR A 115 0.40 -10.57 -16.65
N LYS A 116 0.20 -10.63 -15.34
CA LYS A 116 0.20 -11.92 -14.65
C LYS A 116 -0.95 -12.81 -15.11
N VAL A 117 -2.12 -12.20 -15.27
CA VAL A 117 -3.28 -12.95 -15.74
C VAL A 117 -3.06 -13.42 -17.18
N ALA A 118 -2.50 -12.54 -18.00
CA ALA A 118 -2.25 -12.87 -19.40
C ALA A 118 -1.32 -14.07 -19.53
N VAL A 119 -0.30 -14.12 -18.69
CA VAL A 119 0.62 -15.25 -18.70
C VAL A 119 -0.14 -16.53 -18.36
N GLY A 120 -1.02 -16.45 -17.40
CA GLY A 120 -1.82 -17.61 -17.03
C GLY A 120 -2.82 -18.01 -18.07
N SER A 121 -3.48 -17.06 -18.71
CA SER A 121 -4.50 -17.37 -19.69
C SER A 121 -3.91 -17.73 -21.02
N GLY A 122 -2.69 -17.30 -21.21
CA GLY A 122 -2.09 -17.76 -22.43
C GLY A 122 -2.91 -17.55 -23.61
N LYS A 123 -3.70 -17.59 -23.67
CA LYS A 123 -4.36 -17.43 -24.53
C LYS A 123 -5.03 -16.58 -25.04
N LEU A 124 -5.17 -16.15 -24.67
CA LEU A 124 -5.83 -15.37 -25.04
C LEU A 124 -5.66 -14.98 -26.12
N SER A 125 -5.31 -15.10 -26.22
CA SER A 125 -5.09 -14.83 -27.26
C SER A 125 -5.43 -14.83 -28.05
#